data_1f7fedde8c80ed928761e61696a7fd2f
#
_entry.id   1f7fedde8c80ed928761e61696a7fd2f
#
_cell.length_a   1.000
_cell.length_b   1.000
_cell.length_c   1.000
_cell.angle_alpha   90.00
_cell.angle_beta   90.00
_cell.angle_gamma   90.00
#
_symmetry.space_group_name_H-M   'P 1'
#
loop_
_entity.id
_entity.type
_entity.pdbx_description
1 polymer ?
#
loop_
_entity_poly.entity_id
_entity_poly.type
_entity_poly.pdbx_seq_one_letter_code
_entity_poly.pdbx_strand_id
1 'polypeptide(L)'
;MMTPAPPDSTVPGTPYPVPATSLRHRHLLGLADFDADEIRLLLQTARAFREVLNRPIKSVPSLRGVTCCNLFFENSTRTRLSFELAEKRLSADVMNFSASGSSVSKGETLKDTARNIEAMKVDLAVIR
;
A
#
# COMPACT_ATOMS: atom_id res chain seq x y z
N MET A 1 26.37 -6.41 -28.06
CA MET A 1 25.16 -5.71 -27.61
C MET A 1 25.56 -4.91 -26.36
N MET A 2 25.76 -3.60 -26.49
CA MET A 2 26.14 -2.75 -25.36
C MET A 2 24.87 -2.45 -24.54
N THR A 3 24.90 -2.82 -23.26
CA THR A 3 23.89 -2.42 -22.28
C THR A 3 24.02 -0.91 -22.06
N PRO A 4 22.99 -0.10 -22.20
CA PRO A 4 23.07 1.34 -21.88
C PRO A 4 23.34 1.51 -20.39
N ALA A 5 24.26 2.43 -20.08
CA ALA A 5 24.57 2.83 -18.71
C ALA A 5 23.29 3.40 -18.05
N PRO A 6 23.08 3.23 -16.73
CA PRO A 6 21.96 3.84 -16.03
C PRO A 6 22.07 5.39 -16.16
N PRO A 7 20.96 6.08 -16.32
CA PRO A 7 20.96 7.53 -16.41
C PRO A 7 21.57 8.15 -15.16
N ASP A 8 22.44 9.14 -15.38
CA ASP A 8 23.08 9.94 -14.35
C ASP A 8 22.01 10.57 -13.45
N SER A 9 22.03 10.23 -12.17
CA SER A 9 20.99 10.57 -11.19
C SER A 9 21.08 12.00 -10.64
N THR A 10 21.94 12.84 -11.22
CA THR A 10 22.09 14.23 -10.80
C THR A 10 21.44 15.19 -11.79
N VAL A 11 20.28 15.69 -11.44
CA VAL A 11 19.67 16.84 -12.17
C VAL A 11 20.36 18.11 -11.70
N PRO A 12 21.01 18.89 -12.59
CA PRO A 12 21.65 20.15 -12.22
C PRO A 12 20.62 21.12 -11.64
N GLY A 13 20.84 21.57 -10.41
CA GLY A 13 20.00 22.58 -9.75
C GLY A 13 19.10 22.08 -8.62
N THR A 14 19.04 20.77 -8.35
CA THR A 14 18.37 20.27 -7.16
C THR A 14 19.40 19.99 -6.05
N PRO A 15 19.25 20.58 -4.85
CA PRO A 15 20.16 20.35 -3.73
C PRO A 15 20.00 18.94 -3.10
N TYR A 16 19.14 18.10 -3.65
CA TYR A 16 18.84 16.78 -3.12
C TYR A 16 19.03 15.69 -4.19
N PRO A 17 19.60 14.53 -3.84
CA PRO A 17 19.67 13.41 -4.77
C PRO A 17 18.26 13.00 -5.23
N VAL A 18 18.15 12.63 -6.49
CA VAL A 18 16.89 12.06 -7.03
C VAL A 18 16.62 10.76 -6.28
N PRO A 19 15.47 10.60 -5.66
CA PRO A 19 15.18 9.38 -4.91
C PRO A 19 15.12 8.16 -5.82
N ALA A 20 15.32 7.00 -5.23
CA ALA A 20 15.13 5.72 -5.91
C ALA A 20 13.77 5.67 -6.61
N THR A 21 13.72 5.06 -7.79
CA THR A 21 12.48 4.95 -8.59
C THR A 21 11.61 3.79 -8.18
N SER A 22 12.09 2.92 -7.27
CA SER A 22 11.36 1.75 -6.78
C SER A 22 11.76 1.41 -5.35
N LEU A 23 10.83 0.81 -4.62
CA LEU A 23 11.10 0.22 -3.30
C LEU A 23 11.83 -1.12 -3.47
N ARG A 24 12.80 -1.39 -2.61
CA ARG A 24 13.48 -2.70 -2.53
C ARG A 24 12.63 -3.73 -1.78
N HIS A 25 11.80 -3.26 -0.86
CA HIS A 25 10.98 -4.10 0.00
C HIS A 25 9.62 -4.38 -0.64
N ARG A 26 9.27 -5.66 -0.69
CA ARG A 26 7.94 -6.09 -1.14
C ARG A 26 6.85 -5.83 -0.10
N HIS A 27 7.22 -5.88 1.18
CA HIS A 27 6.31 -5.75 2.31
C HIS A 27 6.73 -4.57 3.19
N LEU A 28 5.77 -3.80 3.64
CA LEU A 28 5.98 -2.72 4.62
C LEU A 28 5.58 -3.26 6.01
N LEU A 29 6.52 -3.90 6.69
CA LEU A 29 6.32 -4.46 8.04
C LEU A 29 6.80 -3.51 9.15
N GLY A 30 7.56 -2.49 8.79
CA GLY A 30 8.11 -1.46 9.66
C GLY A 30 8.98 -0.52 8.85
N LEU A 31 9.53 0.50 9.47
CA LEU A 31 10.39 1.50 8.81
C LEU A 31 11.88 1.30 9.09
N ALA A 32 12.23 0.36 9.97
CA ALA A 32 13.62 0.17 10.40
C ALA A 32 14.56 -0.24 9.25
N ASP A 33 14.04 -0.99 8.28
CA ASP A 33 14.81 -1.51 7.15
C ASP A 33 14.77 -0.59 5.92
N PHE A 34 13.98 0.49 5.98
CA PHE A 34 13.86 1.45 4.88
C PHE A 34 14.96 2.50 4.96
N ASP A 35 15.62 2.77 3.85
CA ASP A 35 16.55 3.88 3.78
C ASP A 35 15.84 5.22 3.52
N ALA A 36 16.62 6.30 3.61
CA ALA A 36 16.08 7.65 3.45
C ALA A 36 15.48 7.88 2.05
N ASP A 37 16.00 7.24 1.01
CA ASP A 37 15.52 7.41 -0.36
C ASP A 37 14.19 6.69 -0.59
N GLU A 38 14.01 5.51 -0.02
CA GLU A 38 12.74 4.80 -0.03
C GLU A 38 11.64 5.58 0.72
N ILE A 39 11.99 6.15 1.88
CA ILE A 39 11.05 7.01 2.63
C ILE A 39 10.68 8.25 1.82
N ARG A 40 11.65 8.90 1.18
CA ARG A 40 11.39 10.05 0.29
C ARG A 40 10.50 9.67 -0.88
N LEU A 41 10.73 8.51 -1.49
CA LEU A 41 9.89 7.99 -2.57
C LEU A 41 8.43 7.81 -2.12
N LEU A 42 8.19 7.23 -0.96
CA LEU A 42 6.85 7.09 -0.38
C LEU A 42 6.18 8.46 -0.18
N LEU A 43 6.90 9.42 0.39
CA LEU A 43 6.36 10.76 0.64
C LEU A 43 6.10 11.54 -0.67
N GLN A 44 6.94 11.39 -1.68
CA GLN A 44 6.73 12.00 -2.99
C GLN A 44 5.54 11.39 -3.71
N THR A 45 5.40 10.06 -3.66
CA THR A 45 4.25 9.37 -4.20
C THR A 45 2.96 9.82 -3.53
N ALA A 46 2.97 9.97 -2.21
CA ALA A 46 1.83 10.50 -1.47
C ALA A 46 1.46 11.94 -1.88
N ARG A 47 2.46 12.79 -2.11
CA ARG A 47 2.25 14.17 -2.62
C ARG A 47 1.63 14.17 -4.02
N ALA A 48 2.10 13.32 -4.92
CA ALA A 48 1.52 13.18 -6.25
C ALA A 48 0.06 12.72 -6.21
N PHE A 49 -0.27 11.75 -5.37
CA PHE A 49 -1.67 11.32 -5.18
C PHE A 49 -2.54 12.38 -4.53
N ARG A 50 -1.99 13.29 -3.75
CA ARG A 50 -2.75 14.42 -3.18
C ARG A 50 -3.42 15.28 -4.26
N GLU A 51 -2.80 15.45 -5.41
CA GLU A 51 -3.39 16.19 -6.53
C GLU A 51 -4.63 15.51 -7.10
N VAL A 52 -4.69 14.18 -7.06
CA VAL A 52 -5.88 13.42 -7.50
C VAL A 52 -7.11 13.80 -6.68
N LEU A 53 -6.94 14.15 -5.40
CA LEU A 53 -8.03 14.53 -4.51
C LEU A 53 -8.70 15.85 -4.90
N ASN A 54 -8.00 16.70 -5.64
CA ASN A 54 -8.51 17.99 -6.11
C ASN A 54 -9.25 17.88 -7.45
N ARG A 55 -9.26 16.70 -8.09
CA ARG A 55 -9.93 16.47 -9.36
C ARG A 55 -11.43 16.25 -9.16
N PRO A 56 -12.26 16.53 -10.16
CA PRO A 56 -13.68 16.15 -10.14
C PRO A 56 -13.87 14.64 -9.95
N ILE A 57 -13.07 13.83 -10.67
CA ILE A 57 -13.01 12.38 -10.50
C ILE A 57 -11.79 12.05 -9.63
N LYS A 58 -12.05 11.64 -8.38
CA LYS A 58 -11.01 11.38 -7.36
C LYS A 58 -10.55 9.92 -7.37
N SER A 59 -10.48 9.31 -8.54
CA SER A 59 -10.00 7.94 -8.70
C SER A 59 -9.04 7.80 -9.87
N VAL A 60 -8.14 6.83 -9.74
CA VAL A 60 -7.17 6.43 -10.77
C VAL A 60 -7.14 4.91 -10.86
N PRO A 61 -6.86 4.31 -12.03
CA PRO A 61 -6.95 2.86 -12.24
C PRO A 61 -5.69 2.09 -11.80
N SER A 62 -4.89 2.64 -10.88
CA SER A 62 -3.57 2.09 -10.52
C SER A 62 -3.62 0.68 -9.93
N LEU A 63 -4.71 0.33 -9.23
CA LEU A 63 -4.92 -0.99 -8.62
C LEU A 63 -6.15 -1.71 -9.21
N ARG A 64 -6.52 -1.40 -10.45
CA ARG A 64 -7.61 -2.12 -11.11
C ARG A 64 -7.28 -3.60 -11.25
N GLY A 65 -8.17 -4.48 -10.78
CA GLY A 65 -7.99 -5.93 -10.78
C GLY A 65 -7.12 -6.45 -9.63
N VAL A 66 -6.71 -5.57 -8.71
CA VAL A 66 -6.01 -5.94 -7.47
C VAL A 66 -7.03 -6.05 -6.34
N THR A 67 -7.02 -7.15 -5.61
CA THR A 67 -7.88 -7.36 -4.44
C THR A 67 -7.11 -7.02 -3.16
N CYS A 68 -7.60 -6.04 -2.42
CA CYS A 68 -7.06 -5.61 -1.14
C CYS A 68 -7.91 -6.13 0.01
N CYS A 69 -7.30 -6.61 1.09
CA CYS A 69 -7.98 -7.03 2.29
C CYS A 69 -7.50 -6.25 3.51
N ASN A 70 -8.41 -5.56 4.18
CA ASN A 70 -8.16 -4.86 5.44
C ASN A 70 -8.47 -5.78 6.62
N LEU A 71 -7.44 -6.22 7.34
CA LEU A 71 -7.48 -7.12 8.49
C LEU A 71 -7.28 -6.31 9.76
N PHE A 72 -8.37 -5.88 10.38
CA PHE A 72 -8.30 -5.08 11.60
C PHE A 72 -8.78 -5.90 12.80
N PHE A 73 -7.84 -6.21 13.70
CA PHE A 73 -8.08 -6.92 14.97
C PHE A 73 -8.37 -5.95 16.11
N GLU A 74 -8.07 -4.67 15.93
CA GLU A 74 -8.36 -3.59 16.86
C GLU A 74 -9.46 -2.68 16.33
N ASN A 75 -10.19 -2.04 17.25
CA ASN A 75 -11.18 -1.02 16.90
C ASN A 75 -10.47 0.27 16.44
N SER A 76 -10.24 0.37 15.16
CA SER A 76 -9.62 1.55 14.54
C SER A 76 -10.42 2.02 13.32
N THR A 77 -11.54 2.67 13.57
CA THR A 77 -12.44 3.16 12.54
C THR A 77 -11.73 4.12 11.56
N ARG A 78 -10.99 5.09 12.09
CA ARG A 78 -10.29 6.09 11.26
C ARG A 78 -9.28 5.43 10.31
N THR A 79 -8.41 4.57 10.83
CA THR A 79 -7.36 3.93 10.03
C THR A 79 -7.97 3.03 8.96
N ARG A 80 -8.95 2.20 9.33
CA ARG A 80 -9.64 1.33 8.38
C ARG A 80 -10.30 2.13 7.25
N LEU A 81 -11.05 3.18 7.58
CA LEU A 81 -11.71 4.02 6.59
C LEU A 81 -10.70 4.75 5.69
N SER A 82 -9.54 5.14 6.22
CA SER A 82 -8.48 5.78 5.42
C SER A 82 -7.90 4.84 4.38
N PHE A 83 -7.59 3.59 4.75
CA PHE A 83 -7.11 2.59 3.81
C PHE A 83 -8.19 2.20 2.80
N GLU A 84 -9.39 1.89 3.25
CA GLU A 84 -10.51 1.53 2.37
C GLU A 84 -10.78 2.63 1.33
N LEU A 85 -10.76 3.90 1.73
CA LEU A 85 -10.97 5.00 0.81
C LEU A 85 -9.82 5.15 -0.19
N ALA A 86 -8.57 4.97 0.26
CA ALA A 86 -7.41 5.02 -0.62
C ALA A 86 -7.44 3.90 -1.67
N GLU A 87 -7.73 2.68 -1.25
CA GLU A 87 -7.86 1.51 -2.12
C GLU A 87 -8.95 1.70 -3.18
N LYS A 88 -10.13 2.16 -2.78
CA LYS A 88 -11.24 2.47 -3.71
C LYS A 88 -10.87 3.58 -4.71
N ARG A 89 -10.13 4.60 -4.27
CA ARG A 89 -9.63 5.66 -5.16
C ARG A 89 -8.56 5.19 -6.13
N LEU A 90 -7.85 4.14 -5.78
CA LEU A 90 -6.91 3.45 -6.68
C LEU A 90 -7.59 2.40 -7.57
N SER A 91 -8.90 2.23 -7.45
CA SER A 91 -9.73 1.27 -8.20
C SER A 91 -9.45 -0.20 -7.84
N ALA A 92 -9.05 -0.47 -6.60
CA ALA A 92 -8.92 -1.83 -6.07
C ALA A 92 -10.28 -2.43 -5.70
N ASP A 93 -10.37 -3.75 -5.73
CA ASP A 93 -11.45 -4.50 -5.08
C ASP A 93 -11.13 -4.61 -3.59
N VAL A 94 -12.04 -4.15 -2.73
CA VAL A 94 -11.75 -4.01 -1.29
C VAL A 94 -12.59 -4.96 -0.47
N MET A 95 -11.92 -5.73 0.38
CA MET A 95 -12.48 -6.59 1.39
C MET A 95 -12.13 -6.06 2.78
N ASN A 96 -13.12 -6.01 3.67
CA ASN A 96 -12.89 -5.63 5.06
C ASN A 96 -13.18 -6.81 5.99
N PHE A 97 -12.21 -7.14 6.84
CA PHE A 97 -12.34 -8.12 7.89
C PHE A 97 -12.33 -7.43 9.25
N SER A 98 -13.27 -7.82 10.11
CA SER A 98 -13.32 -7.33 11.49
C SER A 98 -13.40 -8.52 12.45
N ALA A 99 -12.51 -8.56 13.43
CA ALA A 99 -12.46 -9.63 14.42
C ALA A 99 -13.72 -9.70 15.30
N SER A 100 -14.41 -8.58 15.52
CA SER A 100 -15.58 -8.47 16.43
C SER A 100 -16.85 -9.20 15.95
N GLY A 101 -16.91 -9.61 14.68
CA GLY A 101 -18.06 -10.34 14.11
C GLY A 101 -17.66 -11.60 13.36
N SER A 102 -16.41 -12.04 13.46
CA SER A 102 -15.81 -13.07 12.62
C SER A 102 -15.57 -14.39 13.35
N SER A 103 -15.13 -15.40 12.61
CA SER A 103 -14.74 -16.73 13.10
C SER A 103 -13.65 -16.70 14.20
N VAL A 104 -12.85 -15.61 14.29
CA VAL A 104 -11.85 -15.42 15.37
C VAL A 104 -12.51 -15.43 16.74
N SER A 105 -13.71 -14.88 16.87
CA SER A 105 -14.50 -14.94 18.10
C SER A 105 -14.96 -16.37 18.44
N LYS A 106 -14.87 -17.30 17.47
CA LYS A 106 -15.24 -18.71 17.60
C LYS A 106 -14.05 -19.66 17.79
N GLY A 107 -12.83 -19.11 18.05
CA GLY A 107 -11.63 -19.91 18.31
C GLY A 107 -10.75 -20.15 17.06
N GLU A 108 -11.04 -19.53 15.92
CA GLU A 108 -10.17 -19.55 14.75
C GLU A 108 -8.88 -18.78 15.03
N THR A 109 -7.73 -19.35 14.67
CA THR A 109 -6.44 -18.69 14.85
C THR A 109 -6.19 -17.65 13.76
N LEU A 110 -5.33 -16.65 14.03
CA LEU A 110 -4.86 -15.70 13.03
C LEU A 110 -4.27 -16.41 11.79
N LYS A 111 -3.59 -17.54 12.02
CA LYS A 111 -3.01 -18.34 10.95
C LYS A 111 -4.09 -18.96 10.04
N ASP A 112 -5.18 -19.40 10.60
CA ASP A 112 -6.29 -19.98 9.83
C ASP A 112 -7.01 -18.90 9.05
N THR A 113 -7.23 -17.74 9.64
CA THR A 113 -7.79 -16.57 8.97
C THR A 113 -6.89 -16.15 7.79
N ALA A 114 -5.56 -16.08 7.99
CA ALA A 114 -4.62 -15.72 6.94
C ALA A 114 -4.64 -16.73 5.77
N ARG A 115 -4.73 -18.04 6.06
CA ARG A 115 -4.84 -19.08 5.03
C ARG A 115 -6.14 -18.99 4.24
N ASN A 116 -7.24 -18.68 4.90
CA ASN A 116 -8.52 -18.48 4.22
C ASN A 116 -8.46 -17.29 3.26
N ILE A 117 -7.84 -16.19 3.68
CA ILE A 117 -7.64 -15.00 2.84
C ILE A 117 -6.70 -15.28 1.67
N GLU A 118 -5.62 -16.01 1.90
CA GLU A 118 -4.71 -16.47 0.85
C GLU A 118 -5.44 -17.34 -0.20
N ALA A 119 -6.30 -18.25 0.26
CA ALA A 119 -7.11 -19.10 -0.61
C ALA A 119 -8.09 -18.31 -1.48
N MET A 120 -8.54 -17.13 -1.03
CA MET A 120 -9.38 -16.19 -1.79
C MET A 120 -8.59 -15.40 -2.86
N LYS A 121 -7.27 -15.63 -3.00
CA LYS A 121 -6.39 -14.94 -3.96
C LYS A 121 -6.34 -13.43 -3.75
N VAL A 122 -6.26 -13.00 -2.51
CA VAL A 122 -6.01 -11.59 -2.16
C VAL A 122 -4.58 -11.23 -2.53
N ASP A 123 -4.40 -10.08 -3.18
CA ASP A 123 -3.10 -9.61 -3.67
C ASP A 123 -2.35 -8.78 -2.62
N LEU A 124 -3.10 -8.00 -1.81
CA LEU A 124 -2.58 -7.08 -0.81
C LEU A 124 -3.37 -7.17 0.49
N ALA A 125 -2.68 -7.23 1.61
CA ALA A 125 -3.30 -7.18 2.93
C ALA A 125 -2.77 -6.02 3.77
N VAL A 126 -3.68 -5.27 4.38
CA VAL A 126 -3.39 -4.27 5.41
C VAL A 126 -3.79 -4.87 6.76
N ILE A 127 -2.83 -5.00 7.67
CA ILE A 127 -3.03 -5.69 8.96
C ILE A 127 -2.79 -4.72 10.11
N ARG A 128 -3.69 -4.69 11.06
CA ARG A 128 -3.58 -3.94 12.31
C ARG A 128 -4.17 -4.68 13.50
#